data_69b16c26529c99a51629d1d224925ff8
#
_entry.id   69b16c26529c99a51629d1d224925ff8
#
_cell.length_a   1.000
_cell.length_b   1.000
_cell.length_c   1.000
_cell.angle_alpha   90.00
_cell.angle_beta   90.00
_cell.angle_gamma   90.00
#
_symmetry.space_group_name_H-M   'P 1'
#
loop_
_entity.id
_entity.type
_entity.pdbx_description
1 polymer ?
#
loop_
_entity_poly.entity_id
_entity_poly.type
_entity_poly.pdbx_seq_one_letter_code
_entity_poly.pdbx_strand_id
1 'polypeptide(L)'
;MDKRIDQIAGLIKRGGTVYDLMEMEHTYAPPFSSAKDPIAIGGYVALNIISGAMPVISWRELVEEKDKVMLIDTRTPEEFSFGTIPGAVNIPLDEMREHLAEIPTDKPVVLFCAVGLRGYLSLRILMGRGYRNVRNLIGGYKTYSTATAPLPSPSAPAGGGSSSSVEAATDDVPADASVSKKETLKINACGLQCPGPIMQVKKAMDSIAVGAVSYTHLRAHETEADLV
;
A
#
# COMPACT_ATOMS: atom_id res chain seq x y z
N MET A 1 -11.11 0.38 14.46
CA MET A 1 -10.22 -0.79 14.29
C MET A 1 -10.20 -1.70 15.51
N ASP A 2 -10.24 -1.14 16.70
CA ASP A 2 -10.26 -1.76 18.02
C ASP A 2 -11.26 -2.93 18.15
N LYS A 3 -12.53 -2.72 17.82
CA LYS A 3 -13.57 -3.77 17.90
C LYS A 3 -13.28 -5.04 17.07
N ARG A 4 -12.53 -4.90 15.97
CA ARG A 4 -12.12 -6.05 15.17
C ARG A 4 -11.03 -6.87 15.84
N ILE A 5 -10.15 -6.21 16.57
CA ILE A 5 -9.13 -6.89 17.38
C ILE A 5 -9.79 -7.71 18.47
N ASP A 6 -10.81 -7.17 19.16
CA ASP A 6 -11.56 -7.86 20.20
C ASP A 6 -12.29 -9.10 19.66
N GLN A 7 -12.85 -9.03 18.47
CA GLN A 7 -13.50 -10.17 17.81
C GLN A 7 -12.50 -11.30 17.52
N ILE A 8 -11.33 -10.98 16.97
CA ILE A 8 -10.28 -11.97 16.71
C ILE A 8 -9.75 -12.55 18.03
N ALA A 9 -9.49 -11.70 19.03
CA ALA A 9 -9.06 -12.16 20.36
C ALA A 9 -10.08 -13.09 21.02
N GLY A 10 -11.38 -12.75 20.92
CA GLY A 10 -12.47 -13.59 21.40
C GLY A 10 -12.56 -14.94 20.68
N LEU A 11 -12.28 -14.96 19.38
CA LEU A 11 -12.24 -16.19 18.60
C LEU A 11 -11.07 -17.08 19.02
N ILE A 12 -9.87 -16.51 19.12
CA ILE A 12 -8.66 -17.21 19.56
C ILE A 12 -8.89 -17.82 20.96
N LYS A 13 -9.46 -17.04 21.89
CA LYS A 13 -9.73 -17.50 23.25
C LYS A 13 -10.68 -18.70 23.32
N ARG A 14 -11.56 -18.84 22.34
CA ARG A 14 -12.50 -19.97 22.22
C ARG A 14 -11.95 -21.14 21.40
N GLY A 15 -10.69 -21.07 20.96
CA GLY A 15 -10.08 -22.10 20.11
C GLY A 15 -10.61 -22.11 18.69
N GLY A 16 -11.12 -20.98 18.21
CA GLY A 16 -11.63 -20.83 16.84
C GLY A 16 -10.53 -20.97 15.79
N THR A 17 -10.96 -21.28 14.59
CA THR A 17 -10.12 -21.58 13.41
C THR A 17 -10.20 -20.48 12.37
N VAL A 18 -9.41 -20.62 11.30
CA VAL A 18 -9.48 -19.76 10.12
C VAL A 18 -10.85 -19.81 9.43
N TYR A 19 -11.52 -20.97 9.47
CA TYR A 19 -12.87 -21.13 8.91
C TYR A 19 -13.87 -20.27 9.67
N ASP A 20 -13.78 -20.24 11.00
CA ASP A 20 -14.65 -19.40 11.82
C ASP A 20 -14.46 -17.89 11.51
N LEU A 21 -13.23 -17.44 11.16
CA LEU A 21 -12.98 -16.08 10.68
C LEU A 21 -13.68 -15.79 9.36
N MET A 22 -13.70 -16.77 8.45
CA MET A 22 -14.32 -16.62 7.12
C MET A 22 -15.84 -16.57 7.18
N GLU A 23 -16.42 -17.35 8.12
CA GLU A 23 -17.87 -17.48 8.29
C GLU A 23 -18.46 -16.40 9.22
N MET A 24 -17.61 -15.56 9.81
CA MET A 24 -18.07 -14.50 10.70
C MET A 24 -18.92 -13.47 9.96
N GLU A 25 -20.17 -13.37 10.35
CA GLU A 25 -21.11 -12.39 9.81
C GLU A 25 -20.91 -11.02 10.47
N HIS A 26 -20.78 -9.99 9.64
CA HIS A 26 -20.63 -8.61 10.08
C HIS A 26 -21.75 -7.76 9.52
N THR A 27 -22.38 -6.99 10.38
CA THR A 27 -23.31 -5.96 9.90
C THR A 27 -22.57 -4.88 9.14
N TYR A 28 -23.07 -4.51 7.98
CA TYR A 28 -22.52 -3.41 7.19
C TYR A 28 -23.63 -2.54 6.60
N ALA A 29 -23.26 -1.29 6.30
CA ALA A 29 -24.08 -0.42 5.47
C ALA A 29 -23.16 0.21 4.40
N PRO A 30 -23.54 0.24 3.12
CA PRO A 30 -22.69 0.69 2.02
C PRO A 30 -21.96 2.03 2.24
N PRO A 31 -22.57 3.05 2.89
CA PRO A 31 -21.87 4.31 3.15
C PRO A 31 -20.73 4.21 4.16
N PHE A 32 -20.70 3.17 5.01
CA PHE A 32 -19.78 3.08 6.15
C PHE A 32 -18.80 1.92 6.08
N SER A 33 -19.14 0.85 5.35
CA SER A 33 -18.30 -0.35 5.27
C SER A 33 -18.60 -1.19 4.03
N SER A 34 -17.65 -2.03 3.66
CA SER A 34 -17.81 -3.02 2.58
C SER A 34 -18.57 -4.25 3.08
N ALA A 35 -19.23 -4.96 2.17
CA ALA A 35 -19.91 -6.22 2.45
C ALA A 35 -18.96 -7.31 2.99
N LYS A 36 -17.69 -7.30 2.55
CA LYS A 36 -16.64 -8.16 3.09
C LYS A 36 -15.82 -7.40 4.12
N ASP A 37 -15.93 -7.81 5.39
CA ASP A 37 -15.14 -7.22 6.47
C ASP A 37 -13.67 -7.66 6.36
N PRO A 38 -12.71 -6.81 6.76
CA PRO A 38 -11.28 -7.15 6.80
C PRO A 38 -10.96 -8.42 7.60
N ILE A 39 -11.75 -8.78 8.61
CA ILE A 39 -11.59 -10.04 9.36
C ILE A 39 -11.82 -11.24 8.46
N ALA A 40 -12.94 -11.26 7.73
CA ALA A 40 -13.24 -12.33 6.79
C ALA A 40 -12.19 -12.41 5.67
N ILE A 41 -11.73 -11.25 5.15
CA ILE A 41 -10.63 -11.20 4.18
C ILE A 41 -9.35 -11.80 4.79
N GLY A 42 -9.03 -11.49 6.04
CA GLY A 42 -7.92 -12.12 6.77
C GLY A 42 -8.04 -13.64 6.84
N GLY A 43 -9.23 -14.15 7.08
CA GLY A 43 -9.55 -15.58 7.05
C GLY A 43 -9.28 -16.21 5.67
N TYR A 44 -9.75 -15.59 4.58
CA TYR A 44 -9.50 -16.06 3.21
C TYR A 44 -8.01 -16.08 2.87
N VAL A 45 -7.27 -15.04 3.24
CA VAL A 45 -5.81 -14.98 3.04
C VAL A 45 -5.11 -16.08 3.82
N ALA A 46 -5.44 -16.28 5.08
CA ALA A 46 -4.86 -17.33 5.91
C ALA A 46 -5.16 -18.73 5.35
N LEU A 47 -6.38 -18.98 4.88
CA LEU A 47 -6.74 -20.24 4.24
C LEU A 47 -5.92 -20.49 2.97
N ASN A 48 -5.75 -19.46 2.13
CA ASN A 48 -4.93 -19.56 0.92
C ASN A 48 -3.46 -19.92 1.23
N ILE A 49 -2.92 -19.41 2.35
CA ILE A 49 -1.57 -19.74 2.80
C ILE A 49 -1.52 -21.20 3.29
N ILE A 50 -2.42 -21.58 4.17
CA ILE A 50 -2.47 -22.92 4.79
C ILE A 50 -2.70 -24.02 3.73
N SER A 51 -3.58 -23.79 2.77
CA SER A 51 -3.86 -24.71 1.67
C SER A 51 -2.78 -24.78 0.60
N GLY A 52 -1.76 -23.91 0.66
CA GLY A 52 -0.75 -23.80 -0.38
C GLY A 52 -1.23 -23.11 -1.67
N ALA A 53 -2.44 -22.57 -1.69
CA ALA A 53 -2.96 -21.82 -2.84
C ALA A 53 -2.25 -20.45 -3.01
N MET A 54 -1.57 -19.97 -1.95
CA MET A 54 -0.74 -18.79 -1.96
C MET A 54 0.55 -19.05 -1.15
N PRO A 55 1.57 -19.69 -1.73
CA PRO A 55 2.89 -19.75 -1.10
C PRO A 55 3.42 -18.35 -0.84
N VAL A 56 3.96 -18.13 0.34
CA VAL A 56 4.40 -16.82 0.78
C VAL A 56 5.85 -16.82 1.25
N ILE A 57 6.44 -15.62 1.31
CA ILE A 57 7.75 -15.37 1.90
C ILE A 57 7.66 -14.11 2.75
N SER A 58 8.30 -14.11 3.90
CA SER A 58 8.45 -12.91 4.73
C SER A 58 9.60 -12.03 4.23
N TRP A 59 9.63 -10.77 4.64
CA TRP A 59 10.73 -9.87 4.30
C TRP A 59 12.07 -10.35 4.87
N ARG A 60 12.07 -11.03 6.02
CA ARG A 60 13.30 -11.58 6.65
C ARG A 60 13.90 -12.69 5.81
N GLU A 61 13.08 -13.67 5.46
CA GLU A 61 13.49 -14.77 4.57
C GLU A 61 13.97 -14.24 3.20
N LEU A 62 13.27 -13.21 2.67
CA LEU A 62 13.65 -12.60 1.42
C LEU A 62 15.04 -11.96 1.49
N VAL A 63 15.39 -11.27 2.56
CA VAL A 63 16.73 -10.68 2.73
C VAL A 63 17.82 -11.74 2.70
N GLU A 64 17.57 -12.93 3.27
CA GLU A 64 18.52 -14.06 3.30
C GLU A 64 18.63 -14.77 1.95
N GLU A 65 17.55 -14.81 1.18
CA GLU A 65 17.48 -15.55 -0.08
C GLU A 65 17.60 -14.65 -1.33
N LYS A 66 17.74 -13.36 -1.19
CA LYS A 66 17.60 -12.36 -2.25
C LYS A 66 18.41 -12.68 -3.51
N ASP A 67 19.64 -13.13 -3.35
CA ASP A 67 20.54 -13.42 -4.49
C ASP A 67 20.20 -14.75 -5.19
N LYS A 68 19.33 -15.57 -4.60
CA LYS A 68 18.95 -16.89 -5.12
C LYS A 68 17.62 -16.89 -5.85
N VAL A 69 16.87 -15.80 -5.77
CA VAL A 69 15.51 -15.70 -6.31
C VAL A 69 15.44 -14.66 -7.43
N MET A 70 14.50 -14.81 -8.33
CA MET A 70 14.09 -13.74 -9.22
C MET A 70 13.01 -12.90 -8.53
N LEU A 71 13.26 -11.61 -8.41
CA LEU A 71 12.30 -10.67 -7.84
C LEU A 71 11.50 -9.98 -8.92
N ILE A 72 10.17 -10.02 -8.83
CA ILE A 72 9.27 -9.38 -9.78
C ILE A 72 8.37 -8.39 -9.03
N ASP A 73 8.49 -7.12 -9.39
CA ASP A 73 7.59 -6.07 -8.95
C ASP A 73 6.40 -5.97 -9.89
N THR A 74 5.21 -6.28 -9.38
CA THR A 74 3.97 -6.31 -10.16
C THR A 74 3.20 -4.98 -10.11
N ARG A 75 3.86 -3.91 -9.67
CA ARG A 75 3.32 -2.56 -9.66
C ARG A 75 3.46 -1.89 -11.03
N THR A 76 2.84 -0.74 -11.19
CA THR A 76 3.00 0.05 -12.42
C THR A 76 4.44 0.56 -12.57
N PRO A 77 4.88 0.90 -13.81
CA PRO A 77 6.22 1.46 -14.03
C PRO A 77 6.48 2.75 -13.24
N GLU A 78 5.45 3.55 -13.04
CA GLU A 78 5.53 4.77 -12.23
C GLU A 78 5.81 4.44 -10.77
N GLU A 79 5.07 3.49 -10.17
CA GLU A 79 5.31 3.05 -8.79
C GLU A 79 6.71 2.45 -8.64
N PHE A 80 7.18 1.72 -9.64
CA PHE A 80 8.51 1.13 -9.67
C PHE A 80 9.60 2.21 -9.69
N SER A 81 9.41 3.27 -10.48
CA SER A 81 10.36 4.39 -10.60
C SER A 81 10.55 5.17 -9.30
N PHE A 82 9.54 5.19 -8.41
CA PHE A 82 9.62 5.83 -7.09
C PHE A 82 10.35 4.99 -6.03
N GLY A 83 10.78 3.80 -6.39
CA GLY A 83 11.55 2.91 -5.53
C GLY A 83 10.99 1.49 -5.53
N THR A 84 11.89 0.53 -5.50
CA THR A 84 11.59 -0.90 -5.51
C THR A 84 12.59 -1.67 -4.65
N ILE A 85 12.42 -2.98 -4.53
CA ILE A 85 13.43 -3.85 -3.93
C ILE A 85 14.61 -3.97 -4.90
N PRO A 86 15.84 -3.65 -4.47
CA PRO A 86 16.99 -3.70 -5.37
C PRO A 86 17.15 -5.07 -6.03
N GLY A 87 17.33 -5.08 -7.36
CA GLY A 87 17.42 -6.30 -8.17
C GLY A 87 16.08 -6.84 -8.68
N ALA A 88 14.97 -6.17 -8.38
CA ALA A 88 13.67 -6.54 -8.94
C ALA A 88 13.51 -6.09 -10.39
N VAL A 89 12.82 -6.93 -11.17
CA VAL A 89 12.35 -6.62 -12.52
C VAL A 89 10.90 -6.15 -12.43
N ASN A 90 10.56 -5.12 -13.18
CA ASN A 90 9.16 -4.66 -13.23
C ASN A 90 8.39 -5.41 -14.31
N ILE A 91 7.39 -6.15 -13.90
CA ILE A 91 6.39 -6.79 -14.78
C ILE A 91 5.02 -6.50 -14.18
N PRO A 92 4.33 -5.47 -14.66
CA PRO A 92 3.01 -5.11 -14.16
C PRO A 92 2.02 -6.29 -14.22
N LEU A 93 1.09 -6.35 -13.26
CA LEU A 93 0.08 -7.42 -13.22
C LEU A 93 -0.68 -7.56 -14.55
N ASP A 94 -1.02 -6.46 -15.18
CA ASP A 94 -1.82 -6.45 -16.40
C ASP A 94 -1.04 -7.02 -17.61
N GLU A 95 0.28 -6.87 -17.61
CA GLU A 95 1.20 -7.35 -18.65
C GLU A 95 1.78 -8.75 -18.34
N MET A 96 1.53 -9.29 -17.14
CA MET A 96 2.13 -10.52 -16.63
C MET A 96 2.00 -11.70 -17.62
N ARG A 97 0.88 -11.79 -18.36
CA ARG A 97 0.63 -12.88 -19.30
C ARG A 97 1.49 -12.80 -20.57
N GLU A 98 1.92 -11.61 -20.93
CA GLU A 98 2.75 -11.35 -22.13
C GLU A 98 4.22 -11.63 -21.84
N HIS A 99 4.65 -11.49 -20.58
CA HIS A 99 6.03 -11.66 -20.13
C HIS A 99 6.34 -13.06 -19.55
N LEU A 100 5.44 -14.04 -19.70
CA LEU A 100 5.64 -15.40 -19.16
C LEU A 100 6.94 -16.05 -19.64
N ALA A 101 7.34 -15.81 -20.89
CA ALA A 101 8.56 -16.38 -21.47
C ALA A 101 9.86 -15.85 -20.83
N GLU A 102 9.80 -14.69 -20.17
CA GLU A 102 10.94 -14.05 -19.50
C GLU A 102 11.14 -14.58 -18.08
N ILE A 103 10.14 -15.27 -17.53
CA ILE A 103 10.14 -15.75 -16.15
C ILE A 103 10.69 -17.18 -16.12
N PRO A 104 11.83 -17.44 -15.44
CA PRO A 104 12.41 -18.75 -15.37
C PRO A 104 11.53 -19.73 -14.59
N THR A 105 11.46 -20.98 -15.04
CA THR A 105 10.75 -22.06 -14.36
C THR A 105 11.64 -22.86 -13.41
N ASP A 106 12.94 -22.78 -13.58
CA ASP A 106 13.98 -23.49 -12.83
C ASP A 106 14.48 -22.75 -11.59
N LYS A 107 14.21 -21.44 -11.49
CA LYS A 107 14.58 -20.60 -10.34
C LYS A 107 13.38 -20.26 -9.47
N PRO A 108 13.59 -20.06 -8.16
CA PRO A 108 12.58 -19.51 -7.31
C PRO A 108 12.21 -18.08 -7.74
N VAL A 109 10.91 -17.79 -7.79
CA VAL A 109 10.39 -16.48 -8.15
C VAL A 109 9.64 -15.90 -6.96
N VAL A 110 9.92 -14.66 -6.62
CA VAL A 110 9.19 -13.92 -5.59
C VAL A 110 8.51 -12.73 -6.22
N LEU A 111 7.18 -12.70 -6.08
CA LEU A 111 6.33 -11.64 -6.58
C LEU A 111 5.98 -10.68 -5.45
N PHE A 112 5.93 -9.40 -5.74
CA PHE A 112 5.44 -8.41 -4.78
C PHE A 112 4.77 -7.24 -5.47
N CYS A 113 3.92 -6.55 -4.72
CA CYS A 113 3.38 -5.24 -5.09
C CYS A 113 3.47 -4.30 -3.89
N ALA A 114 2.66 -3.28 -3.82
CA ALA A 114 2.66 -2.33 -2.70
C ALA A 114 2.36 -3.02 -1.34
N VAL A 115 1.31 -3.88 -1.29
CA VAL A 115 0.83 -4.50 -0.04
C VAL A 115 0.52 -6.01 -0.13
N GLY A 116 0.47 -6.61 -1.35
CA GLY A 116 0.34 -8.06 -1.53
C GLY A 116 -0.73 -8.54 -2.50
N LEU A 117 -1.80 -7.77 -2.79
CA LEU A 117 -2.93 -8.24 -3.62
C LEU A 117 -2.52 -8.50 -5.08
N ARG A 118 -1.88 -7.53 -5.76
CA ARG A 118 -1.42 -7.70 -7.15
C ARG A 118 -0.39 -8.82 -7.25
N GLY A 119 0.51 -8.94 -6.25
CA GLY A 119 1.45 -10.05 -6.15
C GLY A 119 0.75 -11.40 -6.05
N TYR A 120 -0.32 -11.50 -5.25
CA TYR A 120 -1.15 -12.70 -5.18
C TYR A 120 -1.81 -13.05 -6.51
N LEU A 121 -2.40 -12.07 -7.20
CA LEU A 121 -3.04 -12.30 -8.50
C LEU A 121 -2.03 -12.77 -9.55
N SER A 122 -0.84 -12.16 -9.59
CA SER A 122 0.27 -12.58 -10.46
C SER A 122 0.74 -13.99 -10.12
N LEU A 123 0.88 -14.32 -8.84
CA LEU A 123 1.21 -15.67 -8.38
C LEU A 123 0.19 -16.69 -8.90
N ARG A 124 -1.10 -16.39 -8.82
CA ARG A 124 -2.17 -17.28 -9.34
C ARG A 124 -2.07 -17.48 -10.85
N ILE A 125 -1.69 -16.43 -11.60
CA ILE A 125 -1.44 -16.53 -13.04
C ILE A 125 -0.28 -17.50 -13.31
N LEU A 126 0.85 -17.33 -12.62
CA LEU A 126 2.02 -18.19 -12.80
C LEU A 126 1.74 -19.64 -12.40
N MET A 127 1.11 -19.87 -11.25
CA MET A 127 0.72 -21.23 -10.82
C MET A 127 -0.22 -21.90 -11.82
N GLY A 128 -1.18 -21.17 -12.38
CA GLY A 128 -2.07 -21.65 -13.43
C GLY A 128 -1.36 -22.00 -14.74
N ARG A 129 -0.14 -21.51 -14.94
CA ARG A 129 0.75 -21.83 -16.09
C ARG A 129 1.81 -22.88 -15.75
N GLY A 130 1.71 -23.50 -14.57
CA GLY A 130 2.58 -24.63 -14.18
C GLY A 130 3.82 -24.25 -13.40
N TYR A 131 4.04 -22.98 -13.08
CA TYR A 131 5.13 -22.56 -12.20
C TYR A 131 4.91 -23.10 -10.78
N ARG A 132 5.89 -23.81 -10.23
CA ARG A 132 5.80 -24.48 -8.92
C ARG A 132 6.54 -23.74 -7.81
N ASN A 133 7.60 -23.02 -8.16
CA ASN A 133 8.47 -22.36 -7.19
C ASN A 133 8.26 -20.84 -7.22
N VAL A 134 7.02 -20.44 -6.92
CA VAL A 134 6.61 -19.02 -6.87
C VAL A 134 6.06 -18.69 -5.49
N ARG A 135 6.43 -17.54 -4.95
CA ARG A 135 5.99 -17.05 -3.62
C ARG A 135 5.59 -15.58 -3.70
N ASN A 136 4.63 -15.19 -2.86
CA ASN A 136 4.21 -13.80 -2.71
C ASN A 136 4.81 -13.18 -1.45
N LEU A 137 5.40 -12.00 -1.55
CA LEU A 137 5.97 -11.28 -0.40
C LEU A 137 4.84 -10.73 0.49
N ILE A 138 4.77 -11.21 1.74
CA ILE A 138 3.80 -10.75 2.73
C ILE A 138 4.02 -9.26 3.03
N GLY A 139 2.95 -8.47 2.94
CA GLY A 139 2.99 -7.03 3.20
C GLY A 139 3.63 -6.21 2.09
N GLY A 140 4.16 -6.87 1.03
CA GLY A 140 4.71 -6.24 -0.17
C GLY A 140 5.86 -5.26 0.09
N TYR A 141 6.07 -4.36 -0.87
CA TYR A 141 7.12 -3.35 -0.81
C TYR A 141 7.01 -2.41 0.40
N LYS A 142 5.78 -2.08 0.82
CA LYS A 142 5.57 -1.19 1.97
C LYS A 142 6.15 -1.76 3.25
N THR A 143 5.90 -3.04 3.52
CA THR A 143 6.45 -3.70 4.71
C THR A 143 7.97 -3.88 4.59
N TYR A 144 8.45 -4.32 3.43
CA TYR A 144 9.87 -4.50 3.18
C TYR A 144 10.65 -3.20 3.38
N SER A 145 10.25 -2.12 2.72
CA SER A 145 10.94 -0.82 2.79
C SER A 145 10.96 -0.24 4.20
N THR A 146 9.87 -0.38 4.96
CA THR A 146 9.81 0.07 6.36
C THR A 146 10.71 -0.77 7.25
N ALA A 147 10.72 -2.09 7.07
CA ALA A 147 11.47 -3.01 7.93
C ALA A 147 12.98 -2.99 7.66
N THR A 148 13.40 -2.63 6.43
CA THR A 148 14.80 -2.55 6.02
C THR A 148 15.35 -1.12 6.02
N ALA A 149 14.51 -0.12 6.33
CA ALA A 149 14.97 1.26 6.49
C ALA A 149 15.99 1.36 7.63
N PRO A 150 17.06 2.15 7.46
CA PRO A 150 17.98 2.42 8.55
C PRO A 150 17.21 3.07 9.73
N LEU A 151 17.49 2.60 10.95
CA LEU A 151 16.92 3.23 12.14
C LEU A 151 17.32 4.71 12.19
N PRO A 152 16.39 5.62 12.52
CA PRO A 152 16.76 7.02 12.71
C PRO A 152 17.84 7.11 13.79
N SER A 153 18.92 7.84 13.49
CA SER A 153 19.98 8.08 14.46
C SER A 153 19.40 8.70 15.75
N PRO A 154 19.83 8.28 16.94
CA PRO A 154 19.28 8.80 18.20
C PRO A 154 19.55 10.29 18.46
N SER A 155 20.20 10.99 17.54
CA SER A 155 20.51 12.43 17.62
C SER A 155 19.48 13.37 16.98
N ALA A 156 18.40 12.86 16.38
CA ALA A 156 17.31 13.72 15.95
C ALA A 156 16.36 13.94 17.15
N PRO A 157 16.11 15.19 17.59
CA PRO A 157 15.13 15.44 18.64
C PRO A 157 13.78 14.93 18.16
N ALA A 158 13.19 14.03 18.93
CA ALA A 158 11.83 13.59 18.73
C ALA A 158 10.94 14.83 18.80
N GLY A 159 10.39 15.24 17.66
CA GLY A 159 9.34 16.25 17.60
C GLY A 159 8.18 15.76 18.44
N GLY A 160 8.06 16.28 19.65
CA GLY A 160 7.00 15.95 20.57
C GLY A 160 5.68 16.32 19.93
N GLY A 161 4.83 15.33 19.71
CA GLY A 161 3.40 15.56 19.47
C GLY A 161 2.81 16.17 20.72
N SER A 162 2.72 17.50 20.78
CA SER A 162 1.96 18.17 21.81
C SER A 162 0.47 17.99 21.47
N SER A 163 -0.23 17.33 22.36
CA SER A 163 -1.66 17.42 22.47
C SER A 163 -2.01 18.87 22.82
N SER A 164 -2.38 19.70 21.84
CA SER A 164 -2.95 21.01 22.11
C SER A 164 -4.47 20.89 22.20
N SER A 165 -4.97 21.11 23.41
CA SER A 165 -6.33 21.50 23.69
C SER A 165 -6.75 22.67 22.80
N VAL A 166 -7.94 22.52 22.20
CA VAL A 166 -8.58 23.55 21.38
C VAL A 166 -9.07 24.65 22.29
N GLU A 167 -8.42 25.79 22.33
CA GLU A 167 -9.02 27.05 22.78
C GLU A 167 -9.31 27.92 21.56
N ALA A 168 -10.59 28.30 21.47
CA ALA A 168 -11.06 29.22 20.45
C ALA A 168 -10.52 30.63 20.76
N ALA A 169 -9.75 31.18 19.83
CA ALA A 169 -9.40 32.59 19.85
C ALA A 169 -9.95 33.28 18.60
N THR A 170 -10.70 34.30 18.86
CA THR A 170 -11.34 35.25 17.95
C THR A 170 -10.32 36.15 17.23
N ASP A 171 -10.74 36.58 16.05
CA ASP A 171 -10.15 37.52 15.12
C ASP A 171 -9.32 38.67 15.73
N ASP A 172 -8.11 38.85 15.15
CA ASP A 172 -7.57 40.14 14.76
C ASP A 172 -6.39 39.97 13.79
N VAL A 173 -6.60 40.30 12.54
CA VAL A 173 -5.56 40.30 11.50
C VAL A 173 -5.10 41.76 11.29
N PRO A 174 -3.84 42.10 11.57
CA PRO A 174 -3.29 43.38 11.08
C PRO A 174 -2.92 43.20 9.60
N ALA A 175 -3.52 44.07 8.77
CA ALA A 175 -3.10 44.30 7.42
C ALA A 175 -1.79 45.09 7.42
N ASP A 176 -0.73 44.51 6.92
CA ASP A 176 0.30 45.08 6.02
C ASP A 176 1.61 44.29 6.11
N ALA A 177 1.87 43.51 5.11
CA ALA A 177 3.23 43.13 4.72
C ALA A 177 3.20 42.72 3.23
N SER A 178 3.88 43.47 2.42
CA SER A 178 4.10 43.27 1.01
C SER A 178 4.63 41.86 0.69
N VAL A 179 3.75 40.93 0.30
CA VAL A 179 4.12 39.61 -0.14
C VAL A 179 4.58 39.65 -1.58
N SER A 180 5.84 39.42 -1.81
CA SER A 180 6.41 39.18 -3.17
C SER A 180 5.63 38.03 -3.81
N LYS A 181 5.30 38.17 -5.10
CA LYS A 181 4.62 37.16 -5.92
C LYS A 181 5.33 35.82 -5.77
N LYS A 182 4.77 34.90 -4.98
CA LYS A 182 5.20 33.50 -4.92
C LYS A 182 4.67 32.78 -6.16
N GLU A 183 5.56 32.20 -6.95
CA GLU A 183 5.17 31.31 -8.04
C GLU A 183 4.39 30.12 -7.46
N THR A 184 3.17 29.94 -7.93
CA THR A 184 2.31 28.83 -7.51
C THR A 184 2.36 27.75 -8.57
N LEU A 185 2.98 26.62 -8.26
CA LEU A 185 2.96 25.44 -9.11
C LEU A 185 1.61 24.72 -8.96
N LYS A 186 0.81 24.71 -10.02
CA LYS A 186 -0.47 24.00 -10.06
C LYS A 186 -0.27 22.61 -10.67
N ILE A 187 -0.62 21.57 -9.92
CA ILE A 187 -0.54 20.18 -10.37
C ILE A 187 -1.96 19.67 -10.61
N ASN A 188 -2.23 19.20 -11.82
CA ASN A 188 -3.49 18.55 -12.13
C ASN A 188 -3.33 17.04 -11.99
N ALA A 189 -4.00 16.47 -10.99
CA ALA A 189 -4.03 15.05 -10.73
C ALA A 189 -5.39 14.41 -11.03
N CYS A 190 -6.26 15.10 -11.78
CA CYS A 190 -7.56 14.58 -12.19
C CYS A 190 -7.41 13.35 -13.10
N GLY A 191 -8.22 12.32 -12.88
CA GLY A 191 -8.22 11.09 -13.69
C GLY A 191 -7.18 10.04 -13.31
N LEU A 192 -6.31 10.32 -12.35
CA LEU A 192 -5.35 9.35 -11.86
C LEU A 192 -5.96 8.48 -10.77
N GLN A 193 -5.79 7.17 -10.90
CA GLN A 193 -6.13 6.25 -9.82
C GLN A 193 -5.09 6.28 -8.71
N CYS A 194 -5.50 6.04 -7.47
CA CYS A 194 -4.59 5.93 -6.33
C CYS A 194 -3.55 4.80 -6.57
N PRO A 195 -2.22 5.06 -6.40
CA PRO A 195 -1.59 6.18 -5.70
C PRO A 195 -1.14 7.37 -6.58
N GLY A 196 -1.54 7.43 -7.85
CA GLY A 196 -1.10 8.41 -8.84
C GLY A 196 -1.10 9.87 -8.35
N PRO A 197 -2.19 10.40 -7.75
CA PRO A 197 -2.23 11.78 -7.27
C PRO A 197 -1.17 12.08 -6.21
N ILE A 198 -0.98 11.16 -5.24
CA ILE A 198 0.01 11.31 -4.17
C ILE A 198 1.43 11.30 -4.73
N MET A 199 1.67 10.49 -5.74
CA MET A 199 2.98 10.38 -6.38
C MET A 199 3.34 11.65 -7.17
N GLN A 200 2.37 12.27 -7.84
CA GLN A 200 2.60 13.54 -8.51
C GLN A 200 2.91 14.68 -7.53
N VAL A 201 2.19 14.73 -6.40
CA VAL A 201 2.48 15.68 -5.33
C VAL A 201 3.89 15.48 -4.80
N LYS A 202 4.31 14.23 -4.53
CA LYS A 202 5.67 13.92 -4.07
C LYS A 202 6.73 14.41 -5.07
N LYS A 203 6.57 14.07 -6.35
CA LYS A 203 7.49 14.51 -7.41
C LYS A 203 7.63 16.04 -7.50
N ALA A 204 6.52 16.76 -7.32
CA ALA A 204 6.52 18.20 -7.27
C ALA A 204 7.20 18.74 -6.00
N MET A 205 6.99 18.12 -4.85
CA MET A 205 7.65 18.49 -3.61
C MET A 205 9.17 18.32 -3.67
N ASP A 206 9.66 17.28 -4.35
CA ASP A 206 11.09 17.05 -4.55
C ASP A 206 11.77 18.15 -5.42
N SER A 207 10.97 18.90 -6.19
CA SER A 207 11.45 20.01 -7.04
C SER A 207 11.32 21.40 -6.40
N ILE A 208 10.75 21.50 -5.20
CA ILE A 208 10.48 22.77 -4.51
C ILE A 208 11.61 23.09 -3.53
N ALA A 209 12.06 24.34 -3.51
CA ALA A 209 13.12 24.79 -2.59
C ALA A 209 12.67 24.74 -1.12
N VAL A 210 13.64 24.52 -0.22
CA VAL A 210 13.43 24.49 1.23
C VAL A 210 12.78 25.82 1.69
N GLY A 211 11.65 25.71 2.39
CA GLY A 211 10.87 26.87 2.88
C GLY A 211 9.58 27.17 2.09
N ALA A 212 9.28 26.43 1.04
CA ALA A 212 8.00 26.52 0.34
C ALA A 212 6.89 25.76 1.08
N VAL A 213 5.68 26.29 1.02
CA VAL A 213 4.48 25.67 1.65
C VAL A 213 3.61 25.08 0.55
N SER A 214 3.26 23.78 0.66
CA SER A 214 2.34 23.14 -0.29
C SER A 214 0.94 23.06 0.31
N TYR A 215 -0.07 23.48 -0.47
CA TYR A 215 -1.48 23.29 -0.15
C TYR A 215 -2.08 22.25 -1.10
N THR A 216 -2.65 21.18 -0.57
CA THR A 216 -3.40 20.20 -1.35
C THR A 216 -4.90 20.50 -1.23
N HIS A 217 -5.55 20.85 -2.35
CA HIS A 217 -6.99 20.97 -2.43
C HIS A 217 -7.54 19.73 -3.11
N LEU A 218 -8.12 18.80 -2.34
CA LEU A 218 -8.86 17.68 -2.87
C LEU A 218 -10.30 18.14 -3.08
N ARG A 219 -10.69 18.49 -4.31
CA ARG A 219 -12.09 18.55 -4.65
C ARG A 219 -12.60 17.10 -4.78
N ALA A 220 -13.52 16.70 -3.91
CA ALA A 220 -14.36 15.55 -4.21
C ALA A 220 -15.10 15.84 -5.52
N HIS A 221 -15.09 14.89 -6.46
CA HIS A 221 -15.93 14.96 -7.64
C HIS A 221 -17.38 15.06 -7.19
N GLU A 222 -17.96 16.23 -7.27
CA GLU A 222 -19.40 16.37 -7.42
C GLU A 222 -19.73 15.79 -8.81
N THR A 223 -20.32 14.62 -8.83
CA THR A 223 -21.03 14.13 -10.00
C THR A 223 -22.22 15.05 -10.14
N GLU A 224 -22.13 16.06 -10.99
CA GLU A 224 -23.30 16.68 -11.59
C GLU A 224 -24.00 15.57 -12.40
N ALA A 225 -25.03 14.98 -11.79
CA ALA A 225 -26.05 14.30 -12.55
C ALA A 225 -26.91 15.39 -13.14
N ASP A 226 -26.69 15.74 -14.39
CA ASP A 226 -27.62 16.48 -15.20
C ASP A 226 -28.91 15.66 -15.31
N LEU A 227 -29.90 16.02 -14.49
CA LEU A 227 -31.28 15.64 -14.68
C LEU A 227 -31.87 16.59 -15.70
N VAL A 228 -32.03 16.12 -16.93
CA VAL A 228 -33.03 16.61 -17.88
C VAL A 228 -34.24 15.73 -17.80
#